data_c3b50d9681437d4d31bab6612ce2b6e6
#
_entry.id   c3b50d9681437d4d31bab6612ce2b6e6
#
_cell.length_a   1.000
_cell.length_b   1.000
_cell.length_c   1.000
_cell.angle_alpha   90.00
_cell.angle_beta   90.00
_cell.angle_gamma   90.00
#
_symmetry.space_group_name_H-M   'P 1'
#
loop_
_entity.id
_entity.type
_entity.pdbx_description
1 polymer ?
#
loop_
_entity_poly.entity_id
_entity_poly.type
_entity_poly.pdbx_seq_one_letter_code
_entity_poly.pdbx_strand_id
1 'polypeptide(L)'
;EITLSENIEGLVDVKATANDENFFTIRFEDGDNTRELETTDGKAQHQYTSSGLYTIITKAHVTTADFVQQEDTVRITIASTTNTDGVPLNGSTSPMNYEGYSLVWSDEFSGNSLNESDWNYELGTGNSGWGNNELQYYQKENTSVNNGFLTIEAKQQAAGSQMYTSSRLTTRNKQSFKYGRIDIRGAMPKGQGLWPSFWMLGSSHRSVGWPDCG
;
A
#
# COMPACT_ATOMS: atom_id res chain seq x y z
N GLU A 1 -3.91 10.89 -30.87
CA GLU A 1 -5.07 10.45 -30.07
C GLU A 1 -4.61 10.08 -28.68
N ILE A 2 -5.30 10.60 -27.66
CA ILE A 2 -5.06 10.29 -26.24
C ILE A 2 -6.32 9.61 -25.72
N THR A 3 -6.16 8.44 -25.10
CA THR A 3 -7.26 7.69 -24.49
C THR A 3 -6.93 7.35 -23.02
N LEU A 4 -7.97 7.38 -22.17
CA LEU A 4 -7.88 6.87 -20.80
C LEU A 4 -8.27 5.40 -20.79
N SER A 5 -7.55 4.60 -20.02
CA SER A 5 -7.90 3.19 -19.81
C SER A 5 -9.20 3.09 -19.01
N GLU A 6 -10.13 2.26 -19.48
CA GLU A 6 -11.37 1.97 -18.74
C GLU A 6 -11.13 1.01 -17.54
N ASN A 7 -10.03 0.27 -17.55
CA ASN A 7 -9.75 -0.79 -16.59
C ASN A 7 -8.68 -0.43 -15.56
N ILE A 8 -7.86 0.58 -15.84
CA ILE A 8 -6.75 1.00 -14.97
C ILE A 8 -6.87 2.50 -14.77
N GLU A 9 -7.24 2.89 -13.57
CA GLU A 9 -7.40 4.29 -13.20
C GLU A 9 -6.10 5.06 -13.34
N GLY A 10 -6.14 6.20 -14.04
CA GLY A 10 -4.97 7.05 -14.28
C GLY A 10 -4.01 6.56 -15.37
N LEU A 11 -4.25 5.41 -16.00
CA LEU A 11 -3.46 4.97 -17.16
C LEU A 11 -3.90 5.72 -18.40
N VAL A 12 -2.94 6.32 -19.08
CA VAL A 12 -3.11 7.04 -20.34
C VAL A 12 -2.38 6.32 -21.45
N ASP A 13 -3.12 6.03 -22.52
CA ASP A 13 -2.60 5.52 -23.78
C ASP A 13 -2.49 6.67 -24.78
N VAL A 14 -1.34 6.84 -25.39
CA VAL A 14 -1.10 7.79 -26.47
C VAL A 14 -0.84 7.04 -27.77
N LYS A 15 -1.47 7.50 -28.84
CA LYS A 15 -1.21 7.06 -30.19
C LYS A 15 -0.97 8.27 -31.07
N ALA A 16 0.27 8.51 -31.44
CA ALA A 16 0.67 9.54 -32.38
C ALA A 16 0.69 9.00 -33.82
N THR A 17 0.35 9.85 -34.77
CA THR A 17 0.47 9.58 -36.22
C THR A 17 0.91 10.86 -36.90
N ALA A 18 1.79 10.75 -37.88
CA ALA A 18 2.19 11.83 -38.75
C ALA A 18 2.45 11.26 -40.15
N ASN A 19 2.88 12.12 -41.09
CA ASN A 19 3.33 11.70 -42.40
C ASN A 19 4.83 11.95 -42.50
N ASP A 20 5.54 11.02 -43.13
CA ASP A 20 6.99 11.10 -43.36
C ASP A 20 7.87 11.17 -42.11
N GLU A 21 7.34 10.70 -40.96
CA GLU A 21 8.11 10.57 -39.71
C GLU A 21 9.00 9.33 -39.72
N ASN A 22 10.12 9.42 -39.02
CA ASN A 22 11.01 8.29 -38.73
C ASN A 22 10.78 7.71 -37.31
N PHE A 23 10.47 8.59 -36.37
CA PHE A 23 10.17 8.20 -34.98
C PHE A 23 9.40 9.30 -34.26
N PHE A 24 8.87 8.96 -33.08
CA PHE A 24 8.20 9.89 -32.18
C PHE A 24 8.96 9.97 -30.83
N THR A 25 8.91 11.15 -30.21
CA THR A 25 9.12 11.25 -28.75
C THR A 25 7.84 11.70 -28.09
N ILE A 26 7.46 11.02 -27.02
CA ILE A 26 6.25 11.30 -26.24
C ILE A 26 6.66 11.56 -24.81
N ARG A 27 6.43 12.78 -24.36
CA ARG A 27 6.78 13.22 -23.02
C ARG A 27 5.53 13.42 -22.17
N PHE A 28 5.46 12.75 -21.05
CA PHE A 28 4.42 12.88 -20.05
C PHE A 28 4.93 13.76 -18.91
N GLU A 29 4.35 14.96 -18.75
CA GLU A 29 4.69 15.86 -17.65
C GLU A 29 3.98 15.36 -16.37
N ASP A 30 4.75 14.92 -15.38
CA ASP A 30 4.26 14.34 -14.13
C ASP A 30 5.17 14.72 -12.95
N GLY A 31 5.57 15.99 -12.85
CA GLY A 31 6.48 16.47 -11.82
C GLY A 31 7.78 15.66 -11.78
N ASP A 32 8.10 15.10 -10.61
CA ASP A 32 9.31 14.29 -10.42
C ASP A 32 9.26 12.94 -11.18
N ASN A 33 8.07 12.52 -11.64
CA ASN A 33 7.85 11.29 -12.42
C ASN A 33 7.75 11.57 -13.93
N THR A 34 8.09 12.77 -14.39
CA THR A 34 8.09 13.12 -15.81
C THR A 34 8.91 12.11 -16.60
N ARG A 35 8.32 11.60 -17.67
CA ARG A 35 8.91 10.56 -18.51
C ARG A 35 8.82 10.93 -19.98
N GLU A 36 9.92 10.74 -20.70
CA GLU A 36 9.97 10.84 -22.16
C GLU A 36 10.30 9.47 -22.77
N LEU A 37 9.57 9.09 -23.80
CA LEU A 37 9.71 7.81 -24.49
C LEU A 37 9.91 8.08 -25.98
N GLU A 38 10.87 7.37 -26.58
CA GLU A 38 11.06 7.29 -28.01
C GLU A 38 10.38 6.03 -28.55
N THR A 39 9.65 6.14 -29.65
CA THR A 39 8.93 5.05 -30.28
C THR A 39 8.82 5.24 -31.79
N THR A 40 8.86 4.16 -32.55
CA THR A 40 8.69 4.17 -34.01
C THR A 40 7.25 3.90 -34.45
N ASP A 41 6.42 3.37 -33.56
CA ASP A 41 4.99 3.07 -33.85
C ASP A 41 4.03 4.12 -33.27
N GLY A 42 4.57 5.18 -32.70
CA GLY A 42 3.81 6.29 -32.11
C GLY A 42 3.02 5.94 -30.86
N LYS A 43 3.27 4.79 -30.21
CA LYS A 43 2.52 4.36 -29.05
C LYS A 43 3.33 4.52 -27.79
N ALA A 44 2.69 5.04 -26.74
CA ALA A 44 3.26 5.13 -25.41
C ALA A 44 2.16 5.06 -24.34
N GLN A 45 2.54 4.62 -23.16
CA GLN A 45 1.67 4.57 -21.99
C GLN A 45 2.34 5.24 -20.79
N HIS A 46 1.54 5.92 -19.98
CA HIS A 46 1.97 6.47 -18.70
C HIS A 46 0.89 6.34 -17.64
N GLN A 47 1.29 6.01 -16.42
CA GLN A 47 0.42 5.86 -15.26
C GLN A 47 0.56 7.09 -14.37
N TYR A 48 -0.44 7.94 -14.33
CA TYR A 48 -0.55 9.01 -13.35
C TYR A 48 -1.12 8.47 -12.04
N THR A 49 -0.55 8.89 -10.93
CA THR A 49 -0.94 8.41 -9.59
C THR A 49 -1.71 9.44 -8.76
N SER A 50 -1.95 10.63 -9.31
CA SER A 50 -2.68 11.72 -8.66
C SER A 50 -3.67 12.35 -9.60
N SER A 51 -4.77 12.88 -9.06
CA SER A 51 -5.70 13.69 -9.84
C SER A 51 -5.06 15.01 -10.25
N GLY A 52 -5.25 15.43 -11.48
CA GLY A 52 -4.66 16.65 -11.99
C GLY A 52 -5.00 16.92 -13.44
N LEU A 53 -4.48 18.04 -13.94
CA LEU A 53 -4.41 18.34 -15.36
C LEU A 53 -2.95 18.21 -15.78
N TYR A 54 -2.68 17.31 -16.69
CA TYR A 54 -1.32 16.97 -17.11
C TYR A 54 -1.12 17.31 -18.57
N THR A 55 0.09 17.71 -18.92
CA THR A 55 0.48 18.00 -20.31
C THR A 55 1.22 16.80 -20.90
N ILE A 56 0.88 16.47 -22.13
CA ILE A 56 1.56 15.45 -22.92
C ILE A 56 2.11 16.13 -24.16
N ILE A 57 3.42 16.04 -24.36
CA ILE A 57 4.12 16.63 -25.48
C ILE A 57 4.51 15.50 -26.45
N THR A 58 4.00 15.56 -27.65
CA THR A 58 4.30 14.61 -28.72
C THR A 58 5.11 15.31 -29.80
N LYS A 59 6.23 14.72 -30.22
CA LYS A 59 7.03 15.17 -31.35
C LYS A 59 7.11 14.07 -32.39
N ALA A 60 6.81 14.41 -33.64
CA ALA A 60 7.05 13.56 -34.80
C ALA A 60 8.34 14.03 -35.48
N HIS A 61 9.32 13.18 -35.61
CA HIS A 61 10.66 13.48 -36.05
C HIS A 61 10.95 12.92 -37.44
N VAL A 62 11.45 13.77 -38.33
CA VAL A 62 12.14 13.33 -39.56
C VAL A 62 13.62 13.09 -39.26
N THR A 63 14.22 13.96 -38.45
CA THR A 63 15.56 13.81 -37.86
C THR A 63 15.50 14.23 -36.39
N THR A 64 16.58 14.06 -35.63
CA THR A 64 16.64 14.55 -34.25
C THR A 64 16.49 16.07 -34.12
N ALA A 65 16.81 16.82 -35.17
CA ALA A 65 16.71 18.28 -35.21
C ALA A 65 15.43 18.79 -35.86
N ASP A 66 14.85 18.02 -36.78
CA ASP A 66 13.66 18.40 -37.56
C ASP A 66 12.46 17.60 -37.05
N PHE A 67 11.55 18.29 -36.37
CA PHE A 67 10.32 17.70 -35.84
C PHE A 67 9.14 18.68 -35.85
N VAL A 68 7.97 18.13 -35.78
CA VAL A 68 6.71 18.85 -35.48
C VAL A 68 6.27 18.46 -34.08
N GLN A 69 5.90 19.44 -33.27
CA GLN A 69 5.46 19.24 -31.89
C GLN A 69 3.99 19.57 -31.73
N GLN A 70 3.31 18.76 -30.92
CA GLN A 70 1.96 19.01 -30.43
C GLN A 70 1.94 18.87 -28.91
N GLU A 71 1.19 19.75 -28.24
CA GLU A 71 0.92 19.68 -26.80
C GLU A 71 -0.57 19.43 -26.60
N ASP A 72 -0.89 18.43 -25.79
CA ASP A 72 -2.24 18.08 -25.41
C ASP A 72 -2.33 18.06 -23.87
N THR A 73 -3.53 18.34 -23.37
CA THR A 73 -3.79 18.21 -21.93
C THR A 73 -4.78 17.10 -21.66
N VAL A 74 -4.50 16.32 -20.64
CA VAL A 74 -5.39 15.26 -20.15
C VAL A 74 -5.77 15.54 -18.68
N ARG A 75 -7.06 15.46 -18.38
CA ARG A 75 -7.55 15.53 -17.01
C ARG A 75 -7.62 14.12 -16.43
N ILE A 76 -6.82 13.86 -15.44
CA ILE A 76 -6.85 12.63 -14.66
C ILE A 76 -7.73 12.87 -13.44
N THR A 77 -8.68 11.99 -13.22
CA THR A 77 -9.47 11.94 -12.00
C THR A 77 -9.22 10.57 -11.38
N ILE A 78 -8.54 10.56 -10.25
CA ILE A 78 -8.35 9.37 -9.44
C ILE A 78 -9.34 9.49 -8.31
N ALA A 79 -10.22 8.52 -8.15
CA ALA A 79 -11.17 8.52 -7.05
C ALA A 79 -10.41 8.69 -5.73
N SER A 80 -10.96 9.51 -4.84
CA SER A 80 -10.31 9.74 -3.54
C SER A 80 -10.15 8.41 -2.84
N THR A 81 -8.94 7.94 -2.77
CA THR A 81 -8.54 6.59 -2.38
C THR A 81 -8.12 6.53 -0.92
N THR A 82 -8.65 7.45 -0.13
CA THR A 82 -8.56 7.36 1.33
C THR A 82 -9.93 7.05 1.90
N ASN A 83 -9.99 6.13 2.85
CA ASN A 83 -11.15 6.00 3.71
C ASN A 83 -11.33 7.28 4.58
N THR A 84 -12.40 7.34 5.35
CA THR A 84 -12.68 8.48 6.27
C THR A 84 -11.55 8.73 7.27
N ASP A 85 -10.66 7.77 7.48
CA ASP A 85 -9.54 7.84 8.41
C ASP A 85 -8.22 8.22 7.72
N GLY A 86 -8.26 8.60 6.43
CA GLY A 86 -7.10 9.04 5.66
C GLY A 86 -6.17 7.91 5.19
N VAL A 87 -6.60 6.65 5.30
CA VAL A 87 -5.81 5.51 4.83
C VAL A 87 -5.91 5.38 3.31
N PRO A 88 -4.78 5.32 2.58
CA PRO A 88 -4.82 5.11 1.14
C PRO A 88 -5.47 3.77 0.78
N LEU A 89 -6.46 3.79 -0.09
CA LEU A 89 -7.13 2.59 -0.62
C LEU A 89 -6.41 1.99 -1.83
N ASN A 90 -5.55 2.77 -2.48
CA ASN A 90 -4.78 2.42 -3.68
C ASN A 90 -3.35 1.92 -3.37
N GLY A 91 -3.10 1.41 -2.18
CA GLY A 91 -1.79 0.83 -1.85
C GLY A 91 -1.47 -0.42 -2.67
N SER A 92 -0.22 -0.87 -2.58
CA SER A 92 0.21 -2.13 -3.20
C SER A 92 -0.69 -3.29 -2.79
N THR A 93 -0.93 -4.20 -3.70
CA THR A 93 -1.65 -5.46 -3.45
C THR A 93 -0.73 -6.64 -3.62
N SER A 94 -0.99 -7.73 -2.90
CA SER A 94 -0.31 -9.01 -3.11
C SER A 94 -1.21 -9.94 -3.92
N PRO A 95 -0.67 -10.68 -4.90
CA PRO A 95 -1.41 -11.74 -5.55
C PRO A 95 -1.83 -12.81 -4.54
N MET A 96 -3.01 -13.40 -4.74
CA MET A 96 -3.48 -14.53 -3.93
C MET A 96 -2.80 -15.85 -4.32
N ASN A 97 -2.12 -15.89 -5.46
CA ASN A 97 -1.46 -17.07 -5.98
C ASN A 97 -0.04 -16.76 -6.40
N TYR A 98 0.88 -17.63 -6.04
CA TYR A 98 2.28 -17.61 -6.47
C TYR A 98 2.66 -18.97 -7.01
N GLU A 99 3.47 -19.00 -8.06
CA GLU A 99 4.00 -20.25 -8.61
C GLU A 99 4.80 -21.00 -7.53
N GLY A 100 4.50 -22.28 -7.36
CA GLY A 100 5.15 -23.13 -6.36
C GLY A 100 4.64 -22.96 -4.92
N TYR A 101 3.61 -22.12 -4.69
CA TYR A 101 3.00 -21.93 -3.37
C TYR A 101 1.50 -22.27 -3.39
N SER A 102 1.01 -22.73 -2.26
CA SER A 102 -0.42 -22.86 -1.99
C SER A 102 -0.81 -21.91 -0.87
N LEU A 103 -1.92 -21.19 -1.04
CA LEU A 103 -2.46 -20.33 0.02
C LEU A 103 -2.92 -21.21 1.18
N VAL A 104 -2.39 -20.95 2.37
CA VAL A 104 -2.71 -21.69 3.61
C VAL A 104 -3.67 -20.89 4.47
N TRP A 105 -3.49 -19.58 4.55
CA TRP A 105 -4.32 -18.69 5.34
C TRP A 105 -4.23 -17.26 4.80
N SER A 106 -5.34 -16.53 4.87
CA SER A 106 -5.40 -15.08 4.65
C SER A 106 -6.46 -14.45 5.53
N ASP A 107 -6.27 -13.19 5.89
CA ASP A 107 -7.33 -12.35 6.44
C ASP A 107 -7.31 -10.99 5.73
N GLU A 108 -8.33 -10.75 4.95
CA GLU A 108 -8.53 -9.53 4.18
C GLU A 108 -9.41 -8.51 4.93
N PHE A 109 -9.74 -8.81 6.20
CA PHE A 109 -10.53 -7.94 7.08
C PHE A 109 -11.84 -7.44 6.44
N SER A 110 -12.48 -8.29 5.65
CA SER A 110 -13.70 -7.96 4.90
C SER A 110 -14.97 -7.87 5.74
N GLY A 111 -14.89 -8.24 7.02
CA GLY A 111 -15.99 -8.14 7.99
C GLY A 111 -16.11 -6.75 8.62
N ASN A 112 -16.92 -6.68 9.69
CA ASN A 112 -17.13 -5.46 10.50
C ASN A 112 -16.54 -5.60 11.91
N SER A 113 -15.84 -6.70 12.20
CA SER A 113 -15.17 -6.97 13.46
C SER A 113 -14.00 -7.91 13.24
N LEU A 114 -13.04 -7.88 14.16
CA LEU A 114 -11.90 -8.80 14.14
C LEU A 114 -12.42 -10.24 14.28
N ASN A 115 -11.91 -11.13 13.45
CA ASN A 115 -12.24 -12.57 13.55
C ASN A 115 -11.49 -13.17 14.76
N GLU A 116 -12.16 -13.24 15.90
CA GLU A 116 -11.56 -13.81 17.12
C GLU A 116 -11.33 -15.34 17.03
N SER A 117 -11.71 -16.02 15.93
CA SER A 117 -11.24 -17.39 15.68
C SER A 117 -9.78 -17.46 15.26
N ASP A 118 -9.28 -16.42 14.59
CA ASP A 118 -7.91 -16.32 14.10
C ASP A 118 -7.03 -15.40 14.96
N TRP A 119 -7.63 -14.41 15.62
CA TRP A 119 -6.93 -13.39 16.35
C TRP A 119 -7.22 -13.39 17.86
N ASN A 120 -6.23 -13.00 18.64
CA ASN A 120 -6.36 -12.72 20.06
C ASN A 120 -6.00 -11.26 20.32
N TYR A 121 -6.68 -10.64 21.28
CA TYR A 121 -6.22 -9.41 21.89
C TYR A 121 -5.26 -9.72 23.04
N GLU A 122 -4.12 -9.06 23.08
CA GLU A 122 -3.28 -8.98 24.26
C GLU A 122 -3.61 -7.66 24.98
N LEU A 123 -4.02 -7.75 26.24
CA LEU A 123 -4.57 -6.61 26.99
C LEU A 123 -3.62 -6.16 28.11
N GLY A 124 -3.71 -4.88 28.44
CA GLY A 124 -2.95 -4.29 29.55
C GLY A 124 -1.53 -3.90 29.16
N THR A 125 -0.63 -3.91 30.12
CA THR A 125 0.76 -3.46 29.98
C THR A 125 1.77 -4.60 29.85
N GLY A 126 1.31 -5.84 29.96
CA GLY A 126 2.21 -7.00 30.05
C GLY A 126 3.19 -6.91 31.23
N ASN A 127 4.13 -7.85 31.29
CA ASN A 127 5.22 -7.79 32.27
C ASN A 127 6.30 -6.83 31.72
N SER A 128 6.70 -5.84 32.57
CA SER A 128 7.76 -4.87 32.24
C SER A 128 7.51 -4.17 30.86
N GLY A 129 6.27 -3.70 30.59
CA GLY A 129 5.91 -3.08 29.31
C GLY A 129 6.21 -4.03 28.15
N TRP A 130 5.72 -5.26 28.23
CA TRP A 130 5.92 -6.32 27.23
C TRP A 130 7.41 -6.66 26.94
N GLY A 131 8.30 -6.33 27.88
CA GLY A 131 9.74 -6.51 27.72
C GLY A 131 10.48 -5.36 27.02
N ASN A 132 9.77 -4.33 26.57
CA ASN A 132 10.32 -3.21 25.80
C ASN A 132 10.14 -1.85 26.50
N ASN A 133 9.65 -1.82 27.74
CA ASN A 133 9.26 -0.60 28.45
C ASN A 133 8.21 0.22 27.68
N GLU A 134 7.28 -0.46 27.02
CA GLU A 134 6.23 0.16 26.24
C GLU A 134 5.32 1.02 27.13
N LEU A 135 4.95 2.22 26.65
CA LEU A 135 4.28 3.24 27.43
C LEU A 135 2.75 3.18 27.36
N GLN A 136 2.20 2.35 26.48
CA GLN A 136 0.76 2.28 26.25
C GLN A 136 0.11 1.11 26.99
N TYR A 137 -1.17 1.31 27.28
CA TYR A 137 -2.10 0.25 27.66
C TYR A 137 -2.76 -0.32 26.42
N TYR A 138 -2.69 -1.62 26.20
CA TYR A 138 -3.37 -2.28 25.10
C TYR A 138 -4.80 -2.67 25.47
N GLN A 139 -5.73 -2.31 24.59
CA GLN A 139 -7.17 -2.57 24.76
C GLN A 139 -7.86 -2.81 23.41
N LYS A 140 -9.03 -3.48 23.45
CA LYS A 140 -9.81 -3.82 22.24
C LYS A 140 -10.33 -2.60 21.50
N GLU A 141 -10.67 -1.55 22.23
CA GLU A 141 -11.29 -0.31 21.74
C GLU A 141 -10.39 0.48 20.80
N ASN A 142 -9.12 0.15 20.74
CA ASN A 142 -8.16 0.70 19.79
C ASN A 142 -8.07 -0.12 18.48
N THR A 143 -8.95 -1.10 18.30
CA THR A 143 -9.02 -1.94 17.09
C THR A 143 -10.38 -1.77 16.43
N SER A 144 -10.40 -1.55 15.14
CA SER A 144 -11.61 -1.62 14.33
C SER A 144 -11.34 -2.38 13.03
N VAL A 145 -12.39 -3.00 12.50
CA VAL A 145 -12.38 -3.64 11.17
C VAL A 145 -13.52 -3.02 10.37
N ASN A 146 -13.19 -2.42 9.25
CA ASN A 146 -14.16 -1.80 8.37
C ASN A 146 -13.59 -1.66 6.95
N ASN A 147 -14.44 -1.83 5.94
CA ASN A 147 -14.10 -1.62 4.53
C ASN A 147 -12.85 -2.38 4.06
N GLY A 148 -12.60 -3.60 4.55
CA GLY A 148 -11.42 -4.37 4.17
C GLY A 148 -10.13 -3.94 4.87
N PHE A 149 -10.23 -3.22 6.00
CA PHE A 149 -9.08 -2.78 6.77
C PHE A 149 -9.21 -3.18 8.24
N LEU A 150 -8.13 -3.69 8.78
CA LEU A 150 -7.85 -3.67 10.21
C LEU A 150 -7.18 -2.33 10.55
N THR A 151 -7.77 -1.56 11.44
CA THR A 151 -7.18 -0.33 11.97
C THR A 151 -6.77 -0.53 13.41
N ILE A 152 -5.52 -0.25 13.73
CA ILE A 152 -5.00 -0.15 15.09
C ILE A 152 -4.67 1.32 15.36
N GLU A 153 -5.32 1.90 16.34
CA GLU A 153 -5.21 3.32 16.66
C GLU A 153 -4.38 3.53 17.93
N ALA A 154 -3.31 4.31 17.83
CA ALA A 154 -2.58 4.79 19.00
C ALA A 154 -3.18 6.13 19.46
N LYS A 155 -3.57 6.22 20.72
CA LYS A 155 -4.24 7.42 21.28
C LYS A 155 -3.46 7.95 22.49
N GLN A 156 -3.42 9.25 22.63
CA GLN A 156 -3.10 9.90 23.90
C GLN A 156 -4.36 9.86 24.78
N GLN A 157 -4.49 8.80 25.54
CA GLN A 157 -5.66 8.52 26.37
C GLN A 157 -5.21 7.76 27.61
N ALA A 158 -5.62 8.22 28.79
CA ALA A 158 -5.30 7.55 30.03
C ALA A 158 -6.07 6.23 30.17
N ALA A 159 -5.35 5.14 30.50
CA ALA A 159 -5.92 3.85 30.82
C ALA A 159 -5.02 3.13 31.83
N GLY A 160 -5.58 2.70 32.96
CA GLY A 160 -4.78 2.18 34.08
C GLY A 160 -3.77 3.24 34.57
N SER A 161 -2.51 2.87 34.61
CA SER A 161 -1.39 3.77 34.98
C SER A 161 -0.72 4.43 33.76
N GLN A 162 -1.23 4.19 32.55
CA GLN A 162 -0.63 4.65 31.30
C GLN A 162 -1.36 5.86 30.74
N MET A 163 -0.62 6.68 29.99
CA MET A 163 -1.15 7.89 29.33
C MET A 163 -1.46 7.71 27.85
N TYR A 164 -1.20 6.52 27.34
CA TYR A 164 -1.43 6.17 25.94
C TYR A 164 -2.16 4.83 25.86
N THR A 165 -2.95 4.66 24.83
CA THR A 165 -3.59 3.39 24.48
C THR A 165 -3.26 2.98 23.06
N SER A 166 -3.28 1.69 22.81
CA SER A 166 -3.16 1.10 21.48
C SER A 166 -3.78 -0.29 21.48
N SER A 167 -3.55 -1.08 20.43
CA SER A 167 -3.92 -2.48 20.40
C SER A 167 -2.77 -3.37 20.02
N ARG A 168 -2.76 -4.58 20.55
CA ARG A 168 -1.79 -5.63 20.27
C ARG A 168 -2.55 -6.92 19.96
N LEU A 169 -2.33 -7.44 18.75
CA LEU A 169 -3.04 -8.59 18.22
C LEU A 169 -2.06 -9.72 17.93
N THR A 170 -2.50 -10.95 18.16
CA THR A 170 -1.70 -12.14 17.88
C THR A 170 -2.58 -13.27 17.35
N THR A 171 -1.99 -14.12 16.51
CA THR A 171 -2.62 -15.38 16.06
C THR A 171 -2.21 -16.58 16.92
N ARG A 172 -1.61 -16.35 18.09
CA ARG A 172 -1.08 -17.40 18.95
C ARG A 172 -2.13 -18.48 19.27
N ASN A 173 -1.76 -19.76 19.11
CA ASN A 173 -2.60 -20.95 19.28
C ASN A 173 -3.80 -21.03 18.32
N LYS A 174 -3.84 -20.21 17.30
CA LYS A 174 -4.89 -20.18 16.26
C LYS A 174 -4.30 -20.44 14.89
N GLN A 175 -3.29 -19.64 14.50
CA GLN A 175 -2.57 -19.82 13.24
C GLN A 175 -1.07 -19.94 13.51
N SER A 176 -0.42 -20.91 12.85
CA SER A 176 1.04 -21.07 12.91
C SER A 176 1.57 -21.65 11.61
N PHE A 177 2.74 -21.17 11.20
CA PHE A 177 3.37 -21.54 9.94
C PHE A 177 4.83 -21.92 10.21
N LYS A 178 5.33 -22.95 9.53
CA LYS A 178 6.73 -23.38 9.70
C LYS A 178 7.63 -22.86 8.59
N TYR A 179 7.15 -22.90 7.37
CA TYR A 179 7.85 -22.44 6.17
C TYR A 179 6.85 -21.74 5.26
N GLY A 180 7.36 -20.91 4.36
CA GLY A 180 6.53 -20.28 3.34
C GLY A 180 6.81 -18.80 3.18
N ARG A 181 5.91 -18.15 2.48
CA ARG A 181 5.88 -16.70 2.25
C ARG A 181 4.75 -16.08 3.06
N ILE A 182 5.00 -14.94 3.65
CA ILE A 182 4.01 -14.13 4.36
C ILE A 182 4.04 -12.74 3.75
N ASP A 183 2.92 -12.32 3.21
CA ASP A 183 2.73 -10.99 2.68
C ASP A 183 1.83 -10.20 3.63
N ILE A 184 2.26 -9.03 4.04
CA ILE A 184 1.50 -8.13 4.89
C ILE A 184 1.39 -6.79 4.17
N ARG A 185 0.16 -6.34 3.92
CA ARG A 185 -0.13 -5.02 3.39
C ARG A 185 -0.47 -4.10 4.55
N GLY A 186 0.23 -2.97 4.67
CA GLY A 186 -0.03 -2.04 5.78
C GLY A 186 0.33 -0.61 5.44
N ALA A 187 -0.45 0.33 5.98
CA ALA A 187 -0.12 1.74 6.05
C ALA A 187 0.41 2.06 7.45
N MET A 188 1.64 2.55 7.52
CA MET A 188 2.31 2.83 8.79
C MET A 188 2.17 4.30 9.15
N PRO A 189 1.81 4.63 10.41
CA PRO A 189 1.80 6.00 10.88
C PRO A 189 3.22 6.58 10.90
N LYS A 190 3.33 7.89 10.71
CA LYS A 190 4.58 8.64 10.82
C LYS A 190 4.51 9.53 12.04
N GLY A 191 5.57 9.55 12.84
CA GLY A 191 5.67 10.44 14.01
C GLY A 191 6.73 9.97 15.00
N GLN A 192 7.26 10.91 15.78
CA GLN A 192 8.21 10.62 16.83
C GLN A 192 7.54 9.80 17.92
N GLY A 193 8.17 8.70 18.33
CA GLY A 193 7.68 7.81 19.39
C GLY A 193 6.64 6.77 18.91
N LEU A 194 6.20 6.80 17.66
CA LEU A 194 5.35 5.76 17.12
C LEU A 194 6.20 4.57 16.66
N TRP A 195 5.75 3.37 17.02
CA TRP A 195 6.44 2.12 16.69
C TRP A 195 5.44 1.08 16.18
N PRO A 196 4.89 1.25 14.97
CA PRO A 196 4.09 0.22 14.34
C PRO A 196 4.98 -0.97 14.00
N SER A 197 4.50 -2.20 14.24
CA SER A 197 5.34 -3.38 14.11
C SER A 197 4.52 -4.59 13.66
N PHE A 198 5.03 -5.31 12.65
CA PHE A 198 4.67 -6.68 12.34
C PHE A 198 5.80 -7.59 12.80
N TRP A 199 5.45 -8.69 13.45
CA TRP A 199 6.44 -9.59 14.02
C TRP A 199 5.92 -11.03 14.08
N MET A 200 6.83 -11.95 14.20
CA MET A 200 6.56 -13.37 14.41
C MET A 200 7.42 -13.88 15.57
N LEU A 201 6.89 -14.86 16.29
CA LEU A 201 7.61 -15.60 17.30
C LEU A 201 7.35 -17.09 17.10
N GLY A 202 8.35 -17.92 17.37
CA GLY A 202 8.19 -19.37 17.37
C GLY A 202 7.11 -19.83 18.33
N SER A 203 6.38 -20.87 17.98
CA SER A 203 5.29 -21.42 18.81
C SER A 203 5.76 -21.87 20.22
N SER A 204 7.06 -22.13 20.38
CA SER A 204 7.71 -22.45 21.64
C SER A 204 8.00 -21.25 22.56
N HIS A 205 7.70 -20.02 22.13
CA HIS A 205 8.04 -18.78 22.83
C HIS A 205 7.72 -18.79 24.34
N ARG A 206 6.60 -19.38 24.74
CA ARG A 206 6.20 -19.44 26.16
C ARG A 206 7.04 -20.40 26.99
N SER A 207 7.69 -21.38 26.39
CA SER A 207 8.50 -22.37 27.07
C SER A 207 9.99 -22.03 27.10
N VAL A 208 10.49 -21.44 25.99
CA VAL A 208 11.92 -21.13 25.86
C VAL A 208 12.24 -19.64 25.81
N GLY A 209 11.20 -18.78 25.56
CA GLY A 209 11.39 -17.34 25.49
C GLY A 209 12.06 -16.87 24.20
N TRP A 210 12.16 -15.55 24.06
CA TRP A 210 12.97 -14.93 23.02
C TRP A 210 14.38 -14.67 23.57
N PRO A 211 15.48 -14.82 22.78
CA PRO A 211 15.49 -15.13 21.33
C PRO A 211 15.46 -16.62 20.97
N ASP A 212 15.46 -17.53 21.91
CA ASP A 212 15.64 -18.97 21.69
C ASP A 212 14.45 -19.64 20.95
N CYS A 213 13.31 -18.97 20.91
CA CYS A 213 12.14 -19.45 20.16
C CYS A 213 12.18 -19.13 18.66
N GLY A 214 13.17 -18.39 18.18
CA GLY A 214 13.27 -17.93 16.80
C GLY A 214 12.61 -16.60 16.52
#